data_22dbc3a4fa33627fb9643e5404ced68a
#
_entry.id   22dbc3a4fa33627fb9643e5404ced68a
#
_cell.length_a   1.000
_cell.length_b   1.000
_cell.length_c   1.000
_cell.angle_alpha   90.00
_cell.angle_beta   90.00
_cell.angle_gamma   90.00
#
_symmetry.space_group_name_H-M   'P 1'
#
loop_
_entity.id
_entity.type
_entity.pdbx_description
1 polymer ?
#
loop_
_entity_poly.entity_id
_entity_poly.type
_entity_poly.pdbx_seq_one_letter_code
_entity_poly.pdbx_strand_id
1 'polypeptide(L)'
;MNLSYWEIKTWFTEVDFTIVGSGIVGLNTAFHLKNRFPSAKIVILEQGVLPQGASTKNAGFACFGSLSEIIDDLTTHSEEEVLNLITKRINGLQLLRETLGDKAIDYQNLGGYELFTKENEPLYNLCQDKQEYINKSLKPIFNDDVFSFKSNNFGFKNIQSRCCFNQFEGQLDTGKMMEALLHKVLSMGVKIINNCTVESYLEGTSDVKIKTNQFEFSTSKLLIATNGFASRLIDEEVKPARAQVLITKPIHNLHIKGTFHLDRGYYYFRNIDNRILFGGGRHLDFKTEETDEFGQTERIQNALERLLKTTILPNIDFEIDHRWSGIMGVGQQKKAIVKQLSNNVFCGVRLGGMGVAIGSSVGKDLADLME
;
A
#
# COMPACT_ATOMS: atom_id res chain seq x y z
N MET A 1 16.11 -1.62 28.80
CA MET A 1 14.88 -1.96 29.56
C MET A 1 15.24 -2.88 30.73
N ASN A 2 14.58 -2.75 31.89
CA ASN A 2 14.78 -3.68 33.02
C ASN A 2 13.64 -4.71 33.03
N LEU A 3 13.84 -5.82 32.28
CA LEU A 3 12.85 -6.89 32.13
C LEU A 3 12.86 -7.83 33.34
N SER A 4 11.67 -8.13 33.86
CA SER A 4 11.48 -9.15 34.90
C SER A 4 11.63 -10.58 34.29
N TYR A 5 11.83 -11.56 35.14
CA TYR A 5 11.82 -12.98 34.74
C TYR A 5 10.51 -13.36 34.02
N TRP A 6 9.37 -12.83 34.44
CA TRP A 6 8.06 -13.13 33.85
C TRP A 6 7.92 -12.57 32.44
N GLU A 7 8.41 -11.35 32.20
CA GLU A 7 8.42 -10.73 30.86
C GLU A 7 9.32 -11.51 29.92
N ILE A 8 10.55 -11.85 30.34
CA ILE A 8 11.47 -12.66 29.53
C ILE A 8 10.83 -14.00 29.19
N LYS A 9 10.36 -14.76 30.20
CA LYS A 9 9.74 -16.08 30.02
C LYS A 9 8.53 -16.03 29.09
N THR A 10 7.65 -15.03 29.30
CA THR A 10 6.38 -14.96 28.58
C THR A 10 6.54 -14.44 27.14
N TRP A 11 7.42 -13.46 26.93
CA TRP A 11 7.50 -12.73 25.66
C TRP A 11 8.67 -13.17 24.79
N PHE A 12 9.84 -13.47 25.37
CA PHE A 12 11.10 -13.57 24.63
C PHE A 12 11.79 -14.93 24.67
N THR A 13 11.32 -15.90 25.48
CA THR A 13 11.83 -17.27 25.51
C THR A 13 11.10 -18.11 24.46
N GLU A 14 11.83 -18.93 23.72
CA GLU A 14 11.27 -19.88 22.71
C GLU A 14 10.33 -19.17 21.72
N VAL A 15 10.81 -18.09 21.10
CA VAL A 15 10.08 -17.39 20.03
C VAL A 15 10.32 -18.13 18.72
N ASP A 16 9.25 -18.64 18.11
CA ASP A 16 9.33 -19.35 16.83
C ASP A 16 9.54 -18.35 15.68
N PHE A 17 8.74 -17.29 15.65
CA PHE A 17 8.80 -16.31 14.58
C PHE A 17 8.84 -14.88 15.13
N THR A 18 9.82 -14.12 14.67
CA THR A 18 9.82 -12.67 14.87
C THR A 18 9.59 -11.98 13.54
N ILE A 19 8.62 -11.06 13.49
CA ILE A 19 8.29 -10.26 12.33
C ILE A 19 8.69 -8.81 12.62
N VAL A 20 9.45 -8.18 11.73
CA VAL A 20 9.81 -6.77 11.85
C VAL A 20 8.88 -5.92 10.99
N GLY A 21 8.06 -5.10 11.64
CA GLY A 21 7.05 -4.23 11.05
C GLY A 21 5.63 -4.78 11.19
N SER A 22 4.74 -3.97 11.76
CA SER A 22 3.31 -4.25 11.94
C SER A 22 2.43 -3.64 10.83
N GLY A 23 2.99 -3.49 9.63
CA GLY A 23 2.25 -3.08 8.44
C GLY A 23 1.38 -4.22 7.86
N ILE A 24 0.69 -3.96 6.73
CA ILE A 24 -0.18 -4.94 6.06
C ILE A 24 0.53 -6.28 5.85
N VAL A 25 1.78 -6.27 5.38
CA VAL A 25 2.55 -7.52 5.14
C VAL A 25 2.79 -8.25 6.45
N GLY A 26 3.37 -7.59 7.46
CA GLY A 26 3.73 -8.26 8.72
C GLY A 26 2.52 -8.82 9.45
N LEU A 27 1.39 -8.10 9.46
CA LEU A 27 0.14 -8.58 10.08
C LEU A 27 -0.45 -9.77 9.32
N ASN A 28 -0.48 -9.73 7.97
CA ASN A 28 -0.94 -10.87 7.19
C ASN A 28 0.00 -12.07 7.30
N THR A 29 1.31 -11.85 7.35
CA THR A 29 2.28 -12.92 7.63
C THR A 29 1.99 -13.60 8.96
N ALA A 30 1.81 -12.82 10.04
CA ALA A 30 1.45 -13.35 11.35
C ALA A 30 0.13 -14.15 11.33
N PHE A 31 -0.89 -13.62 10.63
CA PHE A 31 -2.18 -14.29 10.45
C PHE A 31 -2.03 -15.65 9.78
N HIS A 32 -1.31 -15.73 8.66
CA HIS A 32 -1.12 -16.99 7.93
C HIS A 32 -0.22 -17.98 8.68
N LEU A 33 0.84 -17.49 9.37
CA LEU A 33 1.66 -18.32 10.24
C LEU A 33 0.83 -18.93 11.39
N LYS A 34 -0.04 -18.15 12.02
CA LYS A 34 -0.92 -18.66 13.08
C LYS A 34 -1.94 -19.68 12.60
N ASN A 35 -2.43 -19.56 11.35
CA ASN A 35 -3.30 -20.57 10.76
C ASN A 35 -2.55 -21.87 10.48
N ARG A 36 -1.28 -21.84 10.07
CA ARG A 36 -0.44 -23.04 9.82
C ARG A 36 0.16 -23.63 11.10
N PHE A 37 0.58 -22.79 12.00
CA PHE A 37 1.24 -23.13 13.26
C PHE A 37 0.52 -22.51 14.46
N PRO A 38 -0.65 -23.05 14.85
CA PRO A 38 -1.52 -22.43 15.88
C PRO A 38 -0.83 -22.25 17.24
N SER A 39 0.09 -23.16 17.60
CA SER A 39 0.87 -23.11 18.86
C SER A 39 2.09 -22.21 18.81
N ALA A 40 2.53 -21.78 17.62
CA ALA A 40 3.76 -21.00 17.48
C ALA A 40 3.69 -19.67 18.23
N LYS A 41 4.79 -19.32 18.90
CA LYS A 41 4.98 -18.02 19.54
C LYS A 41 5.48 -17.02 18.51
N ILE A 42 4.61 -16.06 18.16
CA ILE A 42 4.89 -15.01 17.20
C ILE A 42 4.99 -13.66 17.90
N VAL A 43 6.09 -12.95 17.63
CA VAL A 43 6.33 -11.59 18.11
C VAL A 43 6.49 -10.66 16.91
N ILE A 44 5.75 -9.56 16.88
CA ILE A 44 5.92 -8.48 15.92
C ILE A 44 6.60 -7.30 16.61
N LEU A 45 7.66 -6.76 16.01
CA LEU A 45 8.37 -5.57 16.48
C LEU A 45 8.03 -4.40 15.57
N GLU A 46 7.48 -3.33 16.15
CA GLU A 46 7.10 -2.10 15.44
C GLU A 46 7.92 -0.91 15.98
N GLN A 47 8.58 -0.18 15.08
CA GLN A 47 9.38 0.99 15.48
C GLN A 47 8.54 2.14 16.01
N GLY A 48 7.32 2.31 15.52
CA GLY A 48 6.42 3.38 15.93
C GLY A 48 5.61 3.06 17.19
N VAL A 49 5.02 4.08 17.77
CA VAL A 49 4.00 3.92 18.84
C VAL A 49 2.75 3.21 18.27
N LEU A 50 2.44 3.50 17.01
CA LEU A 50 1.44 2.82 16.18
C LEU A 50 2.15 2.33 14.91
N PRO A 51 1.55 1.45 14.09
CA PRO A 51 2.10 1.11 12.78
C PRO A 51 2.39 2.39 11.97
N GLN A 52 3.67 2.70 11.73
CA GLN A 52 4.10 3.96 11.11
C GLN A 52 4.33 3.88 9.61
N GLY A 53 4.40 2.68 9.05
CA GLY A 53 4.67 2.48 7.63
C GLY A 53 3.54 2.97 6.72
N ALA A 54 3.72 2.79 5.40
CA ALA A 54 2.76 3.18 4.37
C ALA A 54 1.36 2.55 4.58
N SER A 55 1.25 1.50 5.37
CA SER A 55 -0.01 0.80 5.64
C SER A 55 -1.08 1.66 6.31
N THR A 56 -0.66 2.62 7.16
CA THR A 56 -1.56 3.58 7.84
C THR A 56 -1.59 4.95 7.17
N LYS A 57 -0.79 5.16 6.11
CA LYS A 57 -0.60 6.45 5.44
C LYS A 57 -1.17 6.48 4.02
N ASN A 58 -1.63 5.34 3.50
CA ASN A 58 -2.16 5.22 2.14
C ASN A 58 -3.56 5.85 2.02
N ALA A 59 -4.00 6.05 0.78
CA ALA A 59 -5.28 6.66 0.47
C ALA A 59 -6.46 5.68 0.41
N GLY A 60 -6.26 4.40 0.67
CA GLY A 60 -7.32 3.38 0.68
C GLY A 60 -7.89 3.03 -0.70
N PHE A 61 -7.06 3.11 -1.75
CA PHE A 61 -7.43 2.66 -3.09
C PHE A 61 -7.39 1.14 -3.19
N ALA A 62 -8.49 0.55 -3.54
CA ALA A 62 -8.62 -0.87 -3.88
C ALA A 62 -8.57 -1.01 -5.42
N CYS A 63 -7.39 -0.84 -6.00
CA CYS A 63 -7.16 -0.75 -7.44
C CYS A 63 -6.05 -1.70 -7.89
N PHE A 64 -5.99 -1.94 -9.19
CA PHE A 64 -4.97 -2.78 -9.82
C PHE A 64 -4.17 -2.08 -10.92
N GLY A 65 -4.48 -0.83 -11.21
CA GLY A 65 -3.86 0.05 -12.19
C GLY A 65 -4.88 0.72 -13.10
N SER A 66 -4.62 1.97 -13.48
CA SER A 66 -5.40 2.70 -14.48
C SER A 66 -5.06 2.24 -15.90
N LEU A 67 -5.86 2.64 -16.88
CA LEU A 67 -5.61 2.25 -18.30
C LEU A 67 -4.25 2.75 -18.77
N SER A 68 -3.90 4.00 -18.47
CA SER A 68 -2.61 4.56 -18.90
C SER A 68 -1.42 3.93 -18.18
N GLU A 69 -1.56 3.52 -16.91
CA GLU A 69 -0.51 2.78 -16.19
C GLU A 69 -0.25 1.40 -16.83
N ILE A 70 -1.33 0.69 -17.22
CA ILE A 70 -1.21 -0.62 -17.89
C ILE A 70 -0.53 -0.46 -19.27
N ILE A 71 -0.91 0.56 -20.04
CA ILE A 71 -0.28 0.85 -21.34
C ILE A 71 1.20 1.20 -21.15
N ASP A 72 1.55 1.98 -20.13
CA ASP A 72 2.94 2.33 -19.81
C ASP A 72 3.75 1.08 -19.40
N ASP A 73 3.18 0.21 -18.59
CA ASP A 73 3.81 -1.05 -18.19
C ASP A 73 4.11 -1.96 -19.38
N LEU A 74 3.23 -2.02 -20.38
CA LEU A 74 3.43 -2.78 -21.62
C LEU A 74 4.55 -2.23 -22.51
N THR A 75 5.06 -1.03 -22.27
CA THR A 75 6.22 -0.49 -22.99
C THR A 75 7.55 -1.08 -22.50
N THR A 76 7.58 -1.60 -21.27
CA THR A 76 8.81 -2.06 -20.60
C THR A 76 8.75 -3.52 -20.15
N HIS A 77 7.56 -4.11 -20.11
CA HIS A 77 7.32 -5.49 -19.67
C HIS A 77 6.51 -6.25 -20.74
N SER A 78 6.63 -7.57 -20.74
CA SER A 78 5.78 -8.43 -21.58
C SER A 78 4.32 -8.39 -21.10
N GLU A 79 3.40 -8.68 -22.02
CA GLU A 79 1.96 -8.77 -21.70
C GLU A 79 1.69 -9.78 -20.58
N GLU A 80 2.36 -10.92 -20.59
CA GLU A 80 2.25 -11.95 -19.57
C GLU A 80 2.67 -11.43 -18.18
N GLU A 81 3.77 -10.67 -18.08
CA GLU A 81 4.23 -10.09 -16.81
C GLU A 81 3.23 -9.06 -16.28
N VAL A 82 2.67 -8.22 -17.15
CA VAL A 82 1.65 -7.22 -16.78
C VAL A 82 0.37 -7.90 -16.30
N LEU A 83 -0.14 -8.90 -17.01
CA LEU A 83 -1.33 -9.67 -16.64
C LEU A 83 -1.13 -10.43 -15.31
N ASN A 84 0.05 -11.03 -15.11
CA ASN A 84 0.41 -11.68 -13.85
C ASN A 84 0.44 -10.67 -12.67
N LEU A 85 0.94 -9.46 -12.90
CA LEU A 85 0.95 -8.40 -11.88
C LEU A 85 -0.49 -7.97 -11.52
N ILE A 86 -1.35 -7.77 -12.51
CA ILE A 86 -2.77 -7.42 -12.31
C ILE A 86 -3.48 -8.54 -11.54
N THR A 87 -3.29 -9.78 -11.95
CA THR A 87 -3.87 -10.95 -11.26
C THR A 87 -3.46 -11.02 -9.80
N LYS A 88 -2.17 -10.79 -9.50
CA LYS A 88 -1.70 -10.73 -8.09
C LYS A 88 -2.37 -9.61 -7.30
N ARG A 89 -2.57 -8.44 -7.90
CA ARG A 89 -3.26 -7.31 -7.26
C ARG A 89 -4.71 -7.64 -6.94
N ILE A 90 -5.43 -8.23 -7.87
CA ILE A 90 -6.83 -8.64 -7.67
C ILE A 90 -6.94 -9.74 -6.62
N ASN A 91 -6.12 -10.77 -6.70
CA ASN A 91 -6.12 -11.88 -5.73
C ASN A 91 -5.77 -11.39 -4.32
N GLY A 92 -4.83 -10.45 -4.20
CA GLY A 92 -4.48 -9.87 -2.91
C GLY A 92 -5.59 -9.01 -2.30
N LEU A 93 -6.30 -8.23 -3.11
CA LEU A 93 -7.51 -7.50 -2.69
C LEU A 93 -8.62 -8.44 -2.25
N GLN A 94 -8.87 -9.50 -3.02
CA GLN A 94 -9.86 -10.50 -2.67
C GLN A 94 -9.51 -11.18 -1.35
N LEU A 95 -8.26 -11.60 -1.18
CA LEU A 95 -7.77 -12.21 0.07
C LEU A 95 -7.94 -11.26 1.27
N LEU A 96 -7.66 -9.96 1.11
CA LEU A 96 -7.87 -8.96 2.17
C LEU A 96 -9.34 -8.87 2.56
N ARG A 97 -10.24 -8.77 1.57
CA ARG A 97 -11.69 -8.67 1.76
C ARG A 97 -12.29 -9.93 2.38
N GLU A 98 -11.87 -11.11 1.93
CA GLU A 98 -12.27 -12.41 2.52
C GLU A 98 -11.78 -12.57 3.96
N THR A 99 -10.55 -12.09 4.25
CA THR A 99 -9.95 -12.19 5.59
C THR A 99 -10.64 -11.30 6.61
N LEU A 100 -11.02 -10.08 6.21
CA LEU A 100 -11.52 -9.05 7.14
C LEU A 100 -13.04 -8.81 7.02
N GLY A 101 -13.60 -9.03 5.83
CA GLY A 101 -14.98 -8.69 5.49
C GLY A 101 -15.15 -7.23 5.05
N ASP A 102 -15.90 -7.01 3.98
CA ASP A 102 -16.10 -5.67 3.38
C ASP A 102 -16.64 -4.65 4.37
N LYS A 103 -17.53 -5.05 5.26
CA LYS A 103 -18.12 -4.17 6.28
C LYS A 103 -17.09 -3.68 7.28
N ALA A 104 -16.15 -4.54 7.70
CA ALA A 104 -15.15 -4.18 8.70
C ALA A 104 -14.14 -3.16 8.19
N ILE A 105 -13.86 -3.16 6.87
CA ILE A 105 -12.91 -2.26 6.22
C ILE A 105 -13.59 -1.13 5.44
N ASP A 106 -14.91 -1.03 5.54
CA ASP A 106 -15.73 -0.07 4.80
C ASP A 106 -15.42 -0.07 3.29
N TYR A 107 -15.36 -1.27 2.72
CA TYR A 107 -15.10 -1.42 1.29
C TYR A 107 -16.31 -0.94 0.47
N GLN A 108 -16.03 -0.09 -0.53
CA GLN A 108 -17.03 0.50 -1.41
C GLN A 108 -16.60 0.32 -2.87
N ASN A 109 -17.38 -0.42 -3.64
CA ASN A 109 -17.15 -0.58 -5.08
C ASN A 109 -17.82 0.57 -5.86
N LEU A 110 -17.21 1.74 -5.85
CA LEU A 110 -17.73 2.94 -6.52
C LEU A 110 -17.18 3.12 -7.94
N GLY A 111 -16.25 2.27 -8.35
CA GLY A 111 -15.49 2.42 -9.58
C GLY A 111 -14.36 3.44 -9.46
N GLY A 112 -13.41 3.36 -10.40
CA GLY A 112 -12.30 4.29 -10.54
C GLY A 112 -12.40 5.08 -11.84
N TYR A 113 -11.89 6.29 -11.83
CA TYR A 113 -11.90 7.19 -12.97
C TYR A 113 -10.49 7.70 -13.25
N GLU A 114 -10.01 7.54 -14.47
CA GLU A 114 -8.80 8.20 -14.91
C GLU A 114 -9.15 9.46 -15.68
N LEU A 115 -8.61 10.58 -15.20
CA LEU A 115 -8.82 11.92 -15.73
C LEU A 115 -7.61 12.32 -16.58
N PHE A 116 -7.87 12.95 -17.71
CA PHE A 116 -6.83 13.43 -18.62
C PHE A 116 -6.91 14.95 -18.69
N THR A 117 -5.80 15.63 -18.41
CA THR A 117 -5.75 17.09 -18.58
C THR A 117 -5.84 17.45 -20.05
N LYS A 118 -6.32 18.66 -20.36
CA LYS A 118 -6.38 19.14 -21.74
C LYS A 118 -4.99 19.23 -22.38
N GLU A 119 -3.97 19.49 -21.59
CA GLU A 119 -2.56 19.54 -22.01
C GLU A 119 -2.01 18.15 -22.38
N ASN A 120 -2.59 17.08 -21.82
CA ASN A 120 -2.18 15.70 -22.07
C ASN A 120 -3.13 14.95 -23.03
N GLU A 121 -3.61 15.65 -24.07
CA GLU A 121 -4.44 15.07 -25.14
C GLU A 121 -3.81 13.85 -25.82
N PRO A 122 -2.49 13.79 -26.08
CA PRO A 122 -1.88 12.59 -26.67
C PRO A 122 -2.08 11.33 -25.82
N LEU A 123 -2.00 11.42 -24.49
CA LEU A 123 -2.25 10.29 -23.60
C LEU A 123 -3.73 9.88 -23.62
N TYR A 124 -4.64 10.84 -23.65
CA TYR A 124 -6.07 10.58 -23.78
C TYR A 124 -6.39 9.80 -25.06
N ASN A 125 -5.89 10.25 -26.20
CA ASN A 125 -6.09 9.59 -27.49
C ASN A 125 -5.49 8.18 -27.49
N LEU A 126 -4.27 8.01 -26.98
CA LEU A 126 -3.62 6.70 -26.83
C LEU A 126 -4.47 5.74 -26.00
N CYS A 127 -5.04 6.21 -24.88
CA CYS A 127 -5.92 5.40 -24.03
C CYS A 127 -7.21 5.01 -24.76
N GLN A 128 -7.80 5.90 -25.54
CA GLN A 128 -8.98 5.57 -26.36
C GLN A 128 -8.66 4.51 -27.41
N ASP A 129 -7.55 4.64 -28.11
CA ASP A 129 -7.13 3.70 -29.15
C ASP A 129 -6.79 2.31 -28.59
N LYS A 130 -6.26 2.25 -27.37
CA LYS A 130 -5.83 0.99 -26.73
C LYS A 130 -6.88 0.33 -25.86
N GLN A 131 -7.98 1.00 -25.54
CA GLN A 131 -9.00 0.50 -24.60
C GLN A 131 -9.52 -0.88 -24.96
N GLU A 132 -9.91 -1.09 -26.21
CA GLU A 132 -10.47 -2.37 -26.67
C GLU A 132 -9.45 -3.51 -26.57
N TYR A 133 -8.19 -3.25 -26.98
CA TYR A 133 -7.09 -4.21 -26.85
C TYR A 133 -6.87 -4.61 -25.40
N ILE A 134 -6.78 -3.63 -24.48
CA ILE A 134 -6.57 -3.91 -23.05
C ILE A 134 -7.77 -4.66 -22.45
N ASN A 135 -8.99 -4.28 -22.76
CA ASN A 135 -10.19 -5.02 -22.31
C ASN A 135 -10.14 -6.47 -22.76
N LYS A 136 -9.76 -6.73 -24.01
CA LYS A 136 -9.61 -8.09 -24.53
C LYS A 136 -8.55 -8.89 -23.78
N SER A 137 -7.40 -8.29 -23.48
CA SER A 137 -6.32 -8.94 -22.70
C SER A 137 -6.74 -9.22 -21.25
N LEU A 138 -7.57 -8.35 -20.65
CA LEU A 138 -8.07 -8.50 -19.28
C LEU A 138 -9.30 -9.40 -19.13
N LYS A 139 -9.98 -9.71 -20.23
CA LYS A 139 -11.21 -10.52 -20.20
C LYS A 139 -11.07 -11.88 -19.52
N PRO A 140 -9.95 -12.62 -19.62
CA PRO A 140 -9.75 -13.88 -18.90
C PRO A 140 -9.71 -13.71 -17.38
N ILE A 141 -9.38 -12.52 -16.87
CA ILE A 141 -9.27 -12.22 -15.43
C ILE A 141 -10.62 -11.75 -14.87
N PHE A 142 -11.33 -10.88 -15.60
CA PHE A 142 -12.52 -10.19 -15.09
C PHE A 142 -13.84 -10.72 -15.66
N ASN A 143 -13.81 -11.52 -16.71
CA ASN A 143 -14.99 -12.01 -17.44
C ASN A 143 -15.89 -10.91 -18.05
N ASP A 144 -15.41 -9.67 -18.07
CA ASP A 144 -16.12 -8.49 -18.56
C ASP A 144 -15.13 -7.43 -19.07
N ASP A 145 -15.64 -6.38 -19.71
CA ASP A 145 -14.84 -5.22 -20.07
C ASP A 145 -14.52 -4.39 -18.83
N VAL A 146 -13.24 -4.11 -18.61
CA VAL A 146 -12.76 -3.40 -17.42
C VAL A 146 -12.93 -1.90 -17.59
N PHE A 147 -12.52 -1.36 -18.75
CA PHE A 147 -12.45 0.08 -19.01
C PHE A 147 -13.51 0.53 -20.01
N SER A 148 -14.11 1.68 -19.74
CA SER A 148 -15.03 2.37 -20.63
C SER A 148 -14.88 3.88 -20.49
N PHE A 149 -15.15 4.65 -21.57
CA PHE A 149 -15.11 6.10 -21.47
C PHE A 149 -16.50 6.67 -21.11
N LYS A 150 -16.57 7.46 -20.05
CA LYS A 150 -17.80 8.14 -19.56
C LYS A 150 -17.64 9.66 -19.57
N SER A 151 -18.73 10.37 -19.68
CA SER A 151 -18.74 11.85 -19.59
C SER A 151 -18.28 12.32 -18.19
N ASN A 152 -17.57 13.45 -18.15
CA ASN A 152 -17.20 14.12 -16.90
C ASN A 152 -18.45 14.81 -16.30
N ASN A 153 -19.15 14.10 -15.44
CA ASN A 153 -20.33 14.58 -14.72
C ASN A 153 -20.01 15.14 -13.31
N PHE A 154 -18.71 15.24 -12.95
CA PHE A 154 -18.27 15.69 -11.63
C PHE A 154 -18.04 17.19 -11.54
N GLY A 155 -18.10 17.91 -12.68
CA GLY A 155 -17.84 19.35 -12.72
C GLY A 155 -16.35 19.71 -12.74
N PHE A 156 -15.46 18.74 -12.91
CA PHE A 156 -14.03 18.98 -13.03
C PHE A 156 -13.70 19.88 -14.21
N LYS A 157 -12.70 20.77 -14.04
CA LYS A 157 -12.24 21.71 -15.06
C LYS A 157 -10.84 21.31 -15.58
N ASN A 158 -10.46 21.90 -16.71
CA ASN A 158 -9.13 21.70 -17.33
C ASN A 158 -8.78 20.25 -17.68
N ILE A 159 -9.78 19.39 -17.79
CA ILE A 159 -9.65 18.00 -18.24
C ILE A 159 -10.48 17.77 -19.51
N GLN A 160 -10.26 16.63 -20.14
CA GLN A 160 -11.03 16.15 -21.30
C GLN A 160 -12.52 15.97 -20.92
N SER A 161 -13.39 16.03 -21.90
CA SER A 161 -14.85 15.91 -21.70
C SER A 161 -15.27 14.51 -21.21
N ARG A 162 -14.43 13.50 -21.45
CA ARG A 162 -14.65 12.12 -20.99
C ARG A 162 -13.47 11.67 -20.17
N CYS A 163 -13.74 10.77 -19.21
CA CYS A 163 -12.76 10.08 -18.39
C CYS A 163 -12.84 8.57 -18.64
N CYS A 164 -11.73 7.85 -18.45
CA CYS A 164 -11.74 6.40 -18.48
C CYS A 164 -12.26 5.87 -17.15
N PHE A 165 -13.31 5.05 -17.19
CA PHE A 165 -13.95 4.44 -16.03
C PHE A 165 -13.54 2.97 -15.91
N ASN A 166 -13.09 2.57 -14.73
CA ASN A 166 -12.81 1.20 -14.34
C ASN A 166 -13.91 0.72 -13.37
N GLN A 167 -14.74 -0.24 -13.80
CA GLN A 167 -15.86 -0.71 -12.99
C GLN A 167 -15.47 -1.63 -11.82
N PHE A 168 -14.26 -2.19 -11.83
CA PHE A 168 -13.76 -3.13 -10.82
C PHE A 168 -12.93 -2.47 -9.73
N GLU A 169 -12.74 -1.16 -9.80
CA GLU A 169 -12.01 -0.42 -8.78
C GLU A 169 -12.93 -0.01 -7.63
N GLY A 170 -12.37 -0.01 -6.43
CA GLY A 170 -13.07 0.41 -5.23
C GLY A 170 -12.17 1.19 -4.28
N GLN A 171 -12.72 1.48 -3.12
CA GLN A 171 -12.01 2.15 -2.02
C GLN A 171 -12.35 1.48 -0.69
N LEU A 172 -11.50 1.68 0.30
CA LEU A 172 -11.71 1.21 1.66
C LEU A 172 -11.23 2.25 2.69
N ASP A 173 -11.65 2.10 3.92
CA ASP A 173 -11.12 2.89 5.02
C ASP A 173 -9.80 2.28 5.52
N THR A 174 -8.71 3.00 5.32
CA THR A 174 -7.35 2.58 5.71
C THR A 174 -7.23 2.38 7.22
N GLY A 175 -7.88 3.23 8.01
CA GLY A 175 -7.87 3.13 9.48
C GLY A 175 -8.57 1.86 9.95
N LYS A 176 -9.80 1.64 9.48
CA LYS A 176 -10.59 0.44 9.78
C LYS A 176 -9.90 -0.84 9.32
N MET A 177 -9.27 -0.83 8.12
CA MET A 177 -8.50 -1.96 7.63
C MET A 177 -7.37 -2.35 8.57
N MET A 178 -6.57 -1.37 9.00
CA MET A 178 -5.44 -1.64 9.88
C MET A 178 -5.90 -2.06 11.29
N GLU A 179 -6.96 -1.45 11.81
CA GLU A 179 -7.57 -1.83 13.08
C GLU A 179 -8.09 -3.28 13.05
N ALA A 180 -8.80 -3.65 11.99
CA ALA A 180 -9.33 -5.01 11.81
C ALA A 180 -8.19 -6.06 11.71
N LEU A 181 -7.10 -5.76 11.00
CA LEU A 181 -5.91 -6.62 10.93
C LEU A 181 -5.25 -6.78 12.29
N LEU A 182 -5.04 -5.68 13.01
CA LEU A 182 -4.46 -5.70 14.36
C LEU A 182 -5.30 -6.54 15.32
N HIS A 183 -6.60 -6.31 15.39
CA HIS A 183 -7.50 -7.08 16.23
C HIS A 183 -7.48 -8.57 15.89
N LYS A 184 -7.45 -8.90 14.60
CA LYS A 184 -7.42 -10.28 14.13
C LYS A 184 -6.19 -11.03 14.62
N VAL A 185 -4.99 -10.48 14.45
CA VAL A 185 -3.75 -11.15 14.86
C VAL A 185 -3.59 -11.19 16.38
N LEU A 186 -3.99 -10.13 17.09
CA LEU A 186 -3.99 -10.09 18.55
C LEU A 186 -4.92 -11.16 19.14
N SER A 187 -6.12 -11.36 18.58
CA SER A 187 -7.07 -12.40 19.00
C SER A 187 -6.54 -13.83 18.82
N MET A 188 -5.53 -14.01 17.94
CA MET A 188 -4.83 -15.30 17.73
C MET A 188 -3.62 -15.47 18.65
N GLY A 189 -3.40 -14.55 19.59
CA GLY A 189 -2.29 -14.62 20.56
C GLY A 189 -0.94 -14.13 20.02
N VAL A 190 -0.90 -13.44 18.87
CA VAL A 190 0.31 -12.75 18.38
C VAL A 190 0.63 -11.60 19.32
N LYS A 191 1.91 -11.43 19.66
CA LYS A 191 2.38 -10.34 20.51
C LYS A 191 2.95 -9.23 19.65
N ILE A 192 2.56 -7.99 19.91
CA ILE A 192 3.08 -6.81 19.19
C ILE A 192 3.76 -5.90 20.21
N ILE A 193 5.00 -5.52 19.93
CA ILE A 193 5.78 -4.59 20.74
C ILE A 193 6.01 -3.33 19.90
N ASN A 194 5.35 -2.26 20.30
CA ASN A 194 5.50 -0.95 19.70
C ASN A 194 6.68 -0.18 20.30
N ASN A 195 7.10 0.88 19.63
CA ASN A 195 8.25 1.70 20.01
C ASN A 195 9.54 0.87 20.18
N CYS A 196 9.67 -0.17 19.35
CA CYS A 196 10.76 -1.14 19.39
C CYS A 196 11.43 -1.22 18.02
N THR A 197 12.56 -0.56 17.87
CA THR A 197 13.34 -0.53 16.64
C THR A 197 14.35 -1.66 16.62
N VAL A 198 14.31 -2.51 15.61
CA VAL A 198 15.37 -3.49 15.33
C VAL A 198 16.56 -2.74 14.74
N GLU A 199 17.71 -2.80 15.43
CA GLU A 199 18.94 -2.14 14.99
C GLU A 199 19.79 -3.07 14.12
N SER A 200 19.86 -4.35 14.49
CA SER A 200 20.60 -5.37 13.78
C SER A 200 20.16 -6.77 14.19
N TYR A 201 20.59 -7.75 13.44
CA TYR A 201 20.43 -9.15 13.79
C TYR A 201 21.72 -9.94 13.46
N LEU A 202 21.91 -11.05 14.17
CA LEU A 202 23.00 -11.97 13.93
C LEU A 202 22.42 -13.39 13.82
N GLU A 203 22.58 -14.00 12.65
CA GLU A 203 22.12 -15.36 12.41
C GLU A 203 23.12 -16.38 12.99
N GLY A 204 22.59 -17.26 13.83
CA GLY A 204 23.29 -18.46 14.32
C GLY A 204 22.93 -19.69 13.47
N THR A 205 23.35 -20.86 13.91
CA THR A 205 23.08 -22.13 13.20
C THR A 205 21.60 -22.49 13.24
N SER A 206 20.90 -22.25 14.36
CA SER A 206 19.51 -22.66 14.61
C SER A 206 18.59 -21.52 15.01
N ASP A 207 19.11 -20.35 15.26
CA ASP A 207 18.37 -19.17 15.73
C ASP A 207 18.91 -17.88 15.13
N VAL A 208 18.20 -16.79 15.35
CA VAL A 208 18.60 -15.43 14.99
C VAL A 208 18.56 -14.58 16.25
N LYS A 209 19.71 -14.05 16.65
CA LYS A 209 19.79 -13.06 17.73
C LYS A 209 19.41 -11.69 17.20
N ILE A 210 18.38 -11.07 17.79
CA ILE A 210 17.87 -9.76 17.41
C ILE A 210 18.30 -8.73 18.44
N LYS A 211 18.89 -7.64 17.97
CA LYS A 211 19.21 -6.47 18.78
C LYS A 211 18.24 -5.35 18.47
N THR A 212 17.58 -4.85 19.52
CA THR A 212 16.69 -3.70 19.44
C THR A 212 17.27 -2.52 20.18
N ASN A 213 16.66 -1.34 20.02
CA ASN A 213 17.00 -0.15 20.83
C ASN A 213 16.68 -0.30 22.32
N GLN A 214 16.09 -1.40 22.77
CA GLN A 214 15.65 -1.59 24.16
C GLN A 214 16.19 -2.87 24.82
N PHE A 215 16.29 -3.99 24.09
CA PHE A 215 16.70 -5.31 24.57
C PHE A 215 17.20 -6.19 23.43
N GLU A 216 17.74 -7.34 23.80
CA GLU A 216 18.13 -8.40 22.86
C GLU A 216 17.41 -9.71 23.20
N PHE A 217 17.08 -10.51 22.20
CA PHE A 217 16.52 -11.86 22.37
C PHE A 217 16.78 -12.70 21.10
N SER A 218 16.51 -14.00 21.19
CA SER A 218 16.64 -14.93 20.06
C SER A 218 15.27 -15.41 19.58
N THR A 219 15.18 -15.71 18.29
CA THR A 219 14.03 -16.30 17.61
C THR A 219 14.47 -17.40 16.66
N SER A 220 13.65 -18.42 16.40
CA SER A 220 13.98 -19.44 15.41
C SER A 220 14.04 -18.89 13.99
N LYS A 221 13.08 -18.01 13.62
CA LYS A 221 13.02 -17.40 12.28
C LYS A 221 12.74 -15.90 12.40
N LEU A 222 13.40 -15.12 11.53
CA LEU A 222 13.22 -13.67 11.41
C LEU A 222 12.61 -13.34 10.04
N LEU A 223 11.48 -12.59 10.03
CA LEU A 223 10.78 -12.18 8.84
C LEU A 223 10.74 -10.64 8.76
N ILE A 224 11.33 -10.08 7.72
CA ILE A 224 11.49 -8.63 7.55
C ILE A 224 10.37 -8.11 6.63
N ALA A 225 9.47 -7.30 7.17
CA ALA A 225 8.29 -6.72 6.49
C ALA A 225 8.28 -5.18 6.57
N THR A 226 9.45 -4.56 6.50
CA THR A 226 9.67 -3.13 6.73
C THR A 226 9.51 -2.25 5.49
N ASN A 227 9.23 -2.84 4.33
CA ASN A 227 8.94 -2.19 3.04
C ASN A 227 9.93 -1.03 2.72
N GLY A 228 9.52 0.23 2.75
CA GLY A 228 10.37 1.39 2.44
C GLY A 228 11.56 1.61 3.38
N PHE A 229 11.56 0.97 4.53
CA PHE A 229 12.68 1.00 5.49
C PHE A 229 13.58 -0.24 5.41
N ALA A 230 13.39 -1.10 4.41
CA ALA A 230 14.07 -2.39 4.31
C ALA A 230 15.60 -2.27 4.22
N SER A 231 16.10 -1.26 3.53
CA SER A 231 17.55 -1.01 3.38
C SER A 231 18.30 -0.76 4.70
N ARG A 232 17.58 -0.52 5.80
CA ARG A 232 18.19 -0.42 7.14
C ARG A 232 18.62 -1.79 7.70
N LEU A 233 18.05 -2.88 7.19
CA LEU A 233 18.27 -4.23 7.73
C LEU A 233 18.77 -5.22 6.68
N ILE A 234 18.47 -5.02 5.41
CA ILE A 234 18.78 -5.97 4.32
C ILE A 234 19.35 -5.24 3.10
N ASP A 235 20.23 -5.93 2.38
CA ASP A 235 20.80 -5.45 1.12
C ASP A 235 19.95 -5.97 -0.06
N GLU A 236 18.81 -5.32 -0.27
CA GLU A 236 17.90 -5.59 -1.37
C GLU A 236 17.60 -4.32 -2.16
N GLU A 237 17.25 -4.46 -3.44
CA GLU A 237 16.88 -3.34 -4.29
C GLU A 237 15.52 -2.73 -3.86
N VAL A 238 15.52 -2.05 -2.72
CA VAL A 238 14.38 -1.31 -2.19
C VAL A 238 14.81 0.10 -1.88
N LYS A 239 14.28 1.06 -2.64
CA LYS A 239 14.48 2.47 -2.38
C LYS A 239 13.29 3.04 -1.62
N PRO A 240 13.51 3.85 -0.58
CA PRO A 240 12.43 4.57 0.07
C PRO A 240 11.89 5.65 -0.86
N ALA A 241 10.57 5.82 -0.88
CA ALA A 241 9.94 6.86 -1.67
C ALA A 241 8.79 7.49 -0.87
N ARG A 242 8.97 8.76 -0.53
CA ARG A 242 7.96 9.53 0.18
C ARG A 242 6.81 9.90 -0.75
N ALA A 243 5.59 9.59 -0.34
CA ALA A 243 4.35 10.04 -0.97
C ALA A 243 3.61 10.98 -0.02
N GLN A 244 3.23 12.14 -0.52
CA GLN A 244 2.58 13.19 0.26
C GLN A 244 1.09 13.23 -0.02
N VAL A 245 0.31 13.53 1.01
CA VAL A 245 -1.16 13.53 0.98
C VAL A 245 -1.68 14.73 1.75
N LEU A 246 -2.81 15.24 1.32
CA LEU A 246 -3.63 16.19 2.05
C LEU A 246 -5.09 15.74 2.08
N ILE A 247 -5.86 16.26 3.04
CA ILE A 247 -7.30 16.05 3.13
C ILE A 247 -7.98 17.38 3.44
N THR A 248 -9.12 17.61 2.82
CA THR A 248 -9.93 18.80 3.10
C THR A 248 -10.72 18.64 4.39
N LYS A 249 -11.20 19.74 4.98
CA LYS A 249 -12.33 19.71 5.91
C LYS A 249 -13.59 19.15 5.21
N PRO A 250 -14.62 18.70 5.94
CA PRO A 250 -15.88 18.27 5.32
C PRO A 250 -16.47 19.32 4.39
N ILE A 251 -16.85 18.93 3.19
CA ILE A 251 -17.46 19.78 2.18
C ILE A 251 -18.95 19.51 2.16
N HIS A 252 -19.75 20.55 2.29
CA HIS A 252 -21.21 20.44 2.26
C HIS A 252 -21.68 19.95 0.88
N ASN A 253 -22.56 18.94 0.86
CA ASN A 253 -23.11 18.35 -0.36
C ASN A 253 -22.06 17.88 -1.38
N LEU A 254 -20.94 17.31 -0.92
CA LEU A 254 -19.93 16.74 -1.81
C LEU A 254 -20.52 15.60 -2.64
N HIS A 255 -20.64 15.82 -3.95
CA HIS A 255 -21.19 14.83 -4.91
C HIS A 255 -20.14 13.94 -5.56
N ILE A 256 -18.85 14.26 -5.38
CA ILE A 256 -17.73 13.47 -5.92
C ILE A 256 -17.62 12.17 -5.13
N LYS A 257 -17.76 11.04 -5.83
CA LYS A 257 -17.66 9.69 -5.24
C LYS A 257 -16.86 8.77 -6.15
N GLY A 258 -16.01 7.93 -5.55
CA GLY A 258 -15.11 7.00 -6.23
C GLY A 258 -13.65 7.40 -6.11
N THR A 259 -12.81 6.65 -6.78
CA THR A 259 -11.37 6.87 -6.87
C THR A 259 -11.03 7.55 -8.20
N PHE A 260 -10.05 8.45 -8.17
CA PHE A 260 -9.68 9.23 -9.33
C PHE A 260 -8.17 9.24 -9.50
N HIS A 261 -7.69 9.01 -10.72
CA HIS A 261 -6.29 9.01 -11.10
C HIS A 261 -6.04 10.09 -12.16
N LEU A 262 -4.86 10.72 -12.11
CA LEU A 262 -4.37 11.65 -13.13
C LEU A 262 -2.89 11.35 -13.38
N ASP A 263 -2.45 11.66 -14.59
CA ASP A 263 -1.05 11.61 -14.99
C ASP A 263 -0.40 10.25 -14.66
N ARG A 264 -0.92 9.17 -15.24
CA ARG A 264 -0.45 7.79 -15.02
C ARG A 264 -0.37 7.41 -13.53
N GLY A 265 -1.37 7.83 -12.72
CA GLY A 265 -1.43 7.52 -11.30
C GLY A 265 -0.47 8.34 -10.41
N TYR A 266 0.29 9.29 -10.98
CA TYR A 266 1.13 10.18 -10.18
C TYR A 266 0.34 11.13 -9.29
N TYR A 267 -0.93 11.41 -9.62
CA TYR A 267 -1.88 12.07 -8.75
C TYR A 267 -3.11 11.18 -8.57
N TYR A 268 -3.62 11.15 -7.36
CA TYR A 268 -4.78 10.33 -7.00
C TYR A 268 -5.61 10.99 -5.92
N PHE A 269 -6.94 11.01 -6.08
CA PHE A 269 -7.85 11.52 -5.06
C PHE A 269 -9.12 10.69 -4.96
N ARG A 270 -9.78 10.79 -3.83
CA ARG A 270 -11.08 10.17 -3.58
C ARG A 270 -11.88 10.92 -2.52
N ASN A 271 -13.16 10.56 -2.41
CA ASN A 271 -13.97 10.98 -1.28
C ASN A 271 -13.81 10.10 -0.06
N ILE A 272 -13.89 10.69 1.13
CA ILE A 272 -14.08 10.03 2.42
C ILE A 272 -14.71 11.03 3.40
N ASP A 273 -15.71 10.62 4.18
CA ASP A 273 -16.37 11.46 5.21
C ASP A 273 -16.76 12.86 4.72
N ASN A 274 -17.33 12.95 3.51
CA ASN A 274 -17.62 14.23 2.82
C ASN A 274 -16.39 15.13 2.60
N ARG A 275 -15.20 14.57 2.51
CA ARG A 275 -13.93 15.25 2.27
C ARG A 275 -13.31 14.76 0.96
N ILE A 276 -12.38 15.52 0.42
CA ILE A 276 -11.46 15.05 -0.63
C ILE A 276 -10.11 14.74 0.01
N LEU A 277 -9.70 13.48 -0.09
CA LEU A 277 -8.35 13.04 0.18
C LEU A 277 -7.58 13.06 -1.13
N PHE A 278 -6.44 13.75 -1.20
CA PHE A 278 -5.67 13.94 -2.42
C PHE A 278 -4.19 13.75 -2.16
N GLY A 279 -3.53 12.93 -2.97
CA GLY A 279 -2.11 12.63 -2.87
C GLY A 279 -1.41 12.56 -4.21
N GLY A 280 -0.08 12.41 -4.14
CA GLY A 280 0.77 12.24 -5.32
C GLY A 280 1.75 13.38 -5.53
N GLY A 281 2.11 13.63 -6.80
CA GLY A 281 3.04 14.70 -7.20
C GLY A 281 4.52 14.35 -7.02
N ARG A 282 4.88 13.13 -6.57
CA ARG A 282 6.28 12.72 -6.37
C ARG A 282 7.16 12.91 -7.62
N HIS A 283 6.60 12.74 -8.80
CA HIS A 283 7.31 12.92 -10.08
C HIS A 283 7.82 14.36 -10.31
N LEU A 284 7.29 15.34 -9.60
CA LEU A 284 7.79 16.71 -9.66
C LEU A 284 9.19 16.86 -9.06
N ASP A 285 9.56 15.98 -8.12
CA ASP A 285 10.87 16.01 -7.48
C ASP A 285 11.26 14.62 -6.93
N PHE A 286 11.50 13.68 -7.82
CA PHE A 286 11.89 12.31 -7.45
C PHE A 286 13.10 12.27 -6.52
N LYS A 287 14.06 13.18 -6.71
CA LYS A 287 15.32 13.20 -5.95
C LYS A 287 15.06 13.53 -4.47
N THR A 288 14.28 14.57 -4.20
CA THR A 288 13.95 14.98 -2.83
C THR A 288 13.01 13.98 -2.16
N GLU A 289 12.14 13.33 -2.95
CA GLU A 289 11.19 12.34 -2.45
C GLU A 289 11.78 10.90 -2.36
N GLU A 290 13.05 10.67 -2.75
CA GLU A 290 13.80 9.43 -2.46
C GLU A 290 14.38 9.52 -1.04
N THR A 291 13.54 9.36 -0.03
CA THR A 291 13.91 9.48 1.39
C THR A 291 13.03 8.58 2.25
N ASP A 292 13.56 8.13 3.39
CA ASP A 292 12.84 7.41 4.44
C ASP A 292 12.39 8.31 5.60
N GLU A 293 12.51 9.63 5.43
CA GLU A 293 12.05 10.64 6.37
C GLU A 293 10.61 11.09 6.04
N PHE A 294 9.76 11.15 7.05
CA PHE A 294 8.43 11.76 6.93
C PHE A 294 8.54 13.28 6.77
N GLY A 295 7.55 13.86 6.14
CA GLY A 295 7.47 15.32 5.97
C GLY A 295 6.74 15.72 4.70
N GLN A 296 6.57 17.01 4.51
CA GLN A 296 5.96 17.62 3.35
C GLN A 296 6.90 18.63 2.74
N THR A 297 6.83 18.81 1.41
CA THR A 297 7.56 19.84 0.69
C THR A 297 6.59 20.84 0.09
N GLU A 298 6.93 22.11 0.10
CA GLU A 298 6.11 23.18 -0.50
C GLU A 298 5.80 22.89 -1.97
N ARG A 299 6.78 22.40 -2.71
CA ARG A 299 6.63 22.08 -4.13
C ARG A 299 5.47 21.11 -4.40
N ILE A 300 5.41 20.02 -3.65
CA ILE A 300 4.36 19.00 -3.79
C ILE A 300 3.02 19.54 -3.26
N GLN A 301 3.01 20.10 -2.05
CA GLN A 301 1.79 20.58 -1.44
C GLN A 301 1.13 21.69 -2.25
N ASN A 302 1.90 22.66 -2.75
CA ASN A 302 1.38 23.72 -3.62
C ASN A 302 0.82 23.17 -4.95
N ALA A 303 1.43 22.12 -5.52
CA ALA A 303 0.91 21.48 -6.71
C ALA A 303 -0.44 20.77 -6.44
N LEU A 304 -0.57 20.07 -5.30
CA LEU A 304 -1.83 19.44 -4.89
C LEU A 304 -2.93 20.49 -4.68
N GLU A 305 -2.66 21.55 -3.93
CA GLU A 305 -3.63 22.62 -3.69
C GLU A 305 -4.06 23.33 -4.98
N ARG A 306 -3.12 23.59 -5.88
CA ARG A 306 -3.42 24.18 -7.18
C ARG A 306 -4.39 23.29 -7.97
N LEU A 307 -4.13 21.97 -8.04
CA LEU A 307 -5.03 21.03 -8.75
C LEU A 307 -6.39 20.93 -8.08
N LEU A 308 -6.46 20.94 -6.73
CA LEU A 308 -7.74 21.03 -6.03
C LEU A 308 -8.53 22.24 -6.47
N LYS A 309 -7.93 23.44 -6.42
CA LYS A 309 -8.57 24.71 -6.69
C LYS A 309 -8.95 24.89 -8.16
N THR A 310 -8.09 24.44 -9.10
CA THR A 310 -8.29 24.74 -10.52
C THR A 310 -9.01 23.62 -11.28
N THR A 311 -8.96 22.38 -10.76
CA THR A 311 -9.42 21.21 -11.52
C THR A 311 -10.49 20.42 -10.77
N ILE A 312 -10.25 20.04 -9.51
CA ILE A 312 -11.12 19.11 -8.78
C ILE A 312 -12.31 19.84 -8.14
N LEU A 313 -12.07 20.99 -7.48
CA LEU A 313 -13.06 21.78 -6.73
C LEU A 313 -13.11 23.24 -7.23
N PRO A 314 -13.23 23.50 -8.55
CA PRO A 314 -13.01 24.85 -9.12
C PRO A 314 -14.04 25.89 -8.68
N ASN A 315 -15.19 25.46 -8.18
CA ASN A 315 -16.29 26.34 -7.77
C ASN A 315 -16.76 26.03 -6.35
N ILE A 316 -15.95 25.33 -5.57
CA ILE A 316 -16.27 24.90 -4.20
C ILE A 316 -15.20 25.47 -3.29
N ASP A 317 -15.61 26.23 -2.28
CA ASP A 317 -14.71 26.67 -1.22
C ASP A 317 -14.36 25.49 -0.34
N PHE A 318 -13.07 25.33 -0.05
CA PHE A 318 -12.55 24.29 0.80
C PHE A 318 -11.41 24.80 1.67
N GLU A 319 -11.21 24.13 2.79
CA GLU A 319 -10.04 24.32 3.64
C GLU A 319 -9.31 22.98 3.78
N ILE A 320 -7.98 23.03 3.87
CA ILE A 320 -7.18 21.84 4.20
C ILE A 320 -7.26 21.61 5.71
N ASP A 321 -7.61 20.38 6.07
CA ASP A 321 -7.68 19.96 7.47
C ASP A 321 -6.36 19.35 7.94
N HIS A 322 -5.80 18.43 7.16
CA HIS A 322 -4.58 17.71 7.54
C HIS A 322 -3.69 17.37 6.35
N ARG A 323 -2.38 17.23 6.63
CA ARG A 323 -1.35 16.80 5.68
C ARG A 323 -0.48 15.74 6.32
N TRP A 324 -0.10 14.74 5.54
CA TRP A 324 0.85 13.71 5.99
C TRP A 324 1.64 13.13 4.82
N SER A 325 2.57 12.26 5.14
CA SER A 325 3.31 11.49 4.15
C SER A 325 3.44 10.03 4.58
N GLY A 326 3.66 9.15 3.62
CA GLY A 326 4.00 7.75 3.81
C GLY A 326 5.26 7.40 3.05
N ILE A 327 6.00 6.41 3.52
CA ILE A 327 7.22 5.94 2.88
C ILE A 327 6.94 4.60 2.18
N MET A 328 6.96 4.63 0.85
CA MET A 328 6.82 3.43 0.02
C MET A 328 8.18 2.76 -0.19
N GLY A 329 8.18 1.47 -0.46
CA GLY A 329 9.33 0.75 -0.97
C GLY A 329 9.18 0.59 -2.49
N VAL A 330 10.06 1.20 -3.27
CA VAL A 330 10.07 1.15 -4.73
C VAL A 330 11.37 0.55 -5.25
N GLY A 331 11.42 0.18 -6.53
CA GLY A 331 12.59 -0.34 -7.23
C GLY A 331 12.40 -0.24 -8.73
N GLN A 332 13.33 -0.77 -9.51
CA GLN A 332 13.22 -0.80 -10.96
C GLN A 332 12.05 -1.69 -11.43
N GLN A 333 11.84 -2.79 -10.72
CA GLN A 333 10.73 -3.70 -11.00
C GLN A 333 9.53 -3.41 -10.09
N LYS A 334 8.32 -3.48 -10.65
CA LYS A 334 7.06 -3.33 -9.90
C LYS A 334 6.67 -4.56 -9.06
N LYS A 335 7.41 -5.67 -9.17
CA LYS A 335 7.16 -6.91 -8.43
C LYS A 335 7.66 -6.81 -7.00
N ALA A 336 6.87 -7.21 -6.02
CA ALA A 336 7.32 -7.34 -4.63
C ALA A 336 8.46 -8.37 -4.51
N ILE A 337 9.33 -8.19 -3.52
CA ILE A 337 10.38 -9.13 -3.16
C ILE A 337 9.84 -9.99 -2.01
N VAL A 338 9.68 -11.30 -2.27
CA VAL A 338 9.36 -12.30 -1.25
C VAL A 338 10.37 -13.41 -1.41
N LYS A 339 11.28 -13.56 -0.45
CA LYS A 339 12.32 -14.58 -0.54
C LYS A 339 12.97 -14.91 0.81
N GLN A 340 13.60 -16.05 0.85
CA GLN A 340 14.56 -16.42 1.87
C GLN A 340 15.89 -15.69 1.60
N LEU A 341 16.42 -14.99 2.60
CA LEU A 341 17.70 -14.28 2.53
C LEU A 341 18.86 -15.18 2.98
N SER A 342 18.61 -15.98 4.02
CA SER A 342 19.55 -16.94 4.59
C SER A 342 18.77 -18.08 5.27
N ASN A 343 19.42 -18.99 5.99
CA ASN A 343 18.75 -20.16 6.56
C ASN A 343 17.55 -19.84 7.46
N ASN A 344 17.63 -18.74 8.22
CA ASN A 344 16.63 -18.37 9.22
C ASN A 344 16.06 -16.97 9.01
N VAL A 345 16.42 -16.26 7.92
CA VAL A 345 15.99 -14.89 7.66
C VAL A 345 15.27 -14.79 6.32
N PHE A 346 14.12 -14.13 6.32
CA PHE A 346 13.22 -14.01 5.18
C PHE A 346 12.75 -12.56 5.02
N CYS A 347 12.29 -12.17 3.84
CA CYS A 347 11.72 -10.84 3.65
C CYS A 347 10.49 -10.83 2.73
N GLY A 348 9.58 -9.86 3.00
CA GLY A 348 8.45 -9.51 2.16
C GLY A 348 8.37 -7.98 2.05
N VAL A 349 8.94 -7.40 0.97
CA VAL A 349 9.15 -5.95 0.83
C VAL A 349 8.95 -5.47 -0.62
N ARG A 350 9.06 -4.17 -0.89
CA ARG A 350 8.95 -3.51 -2.20
C ARG A 350 7.57 -3.65 -2.83
N LEU A 351 6.55 -3.07 -2.18
CA LEU A 351 5.17 -3.15 -2.66
C LEU A 351 4.81 -2.05 -3.69
N GLY A 352 5.71 -1.11 -3.96
CA GLY A 352 5.59 -0.09 -5.03
C GLY A 352 4.44 0.85 -4.75
N GLY A 353 3.65 1.24 -4.28
CA GLY A 353 2.45 2.05 -4.10
C GLY A 353 1.16 1.22 -4.07
N MET A 354 1.28 -0.10 -4.30
CA MET A 354 0.11 -1.00 -4.42
C MET A 354 -0.12 -1.87 -3.16
N GLY A 355 0.32 -1.40 -1.99
CA GLY A 355 0.30 -2.16 -0.75
C GLY A 355 -1.09 -2.66 -0.31
N VAL A 356 -2.16 -1.91 -0.56
CA VAL A 356 -3.54 -2.34 -0.28
C VAL A 356 -3.90 -3.55 -1.16
N ALA A 357 -3.52 -3.51 -2.44
CA ALA A 357 -3.84 -4.57 -3.39
C ALA A 357 -3.03 -5.86 -3.15
N ILE A 358 -1.72 -5.75 -2.88
CA ILE A 358 -0.84 -6.94 -2.83
C ILE A 358 -0.38 -7.33 -1.43
N GLY A 359 -0.57 -6.48 -0.43
CA GLY A 359 0.01 -6.70 0.90
C GLY A 359 -0.44 -7.99 1.58
N SER A 360 -1.70 -8.40 1.39
CA SER A 360 -2.22 -9.66 1.94
C SER A 360 -1.60 -10.87 1.26
N SER A 361 -1.49 -10.87 -0.07
CA SER A 361 -0.84 -11.97 -0.78
C SER A 361 0.66 -12.05 -0.51
N VAL A 362 1.36 -10.89 -0.42
CA VAL A 362 2.77 -10.85 -0.04
C VAL A 362 2.98 -11.39 1.38
N GLY A 363 2.09 -11.04 2.31
CA GLY A 363 2.14 -11.59 3.67
C GLY A 363 1.89 -13.11 3.71
N LYS A 364 0.96 -13.60 2.89
CA LYS A 364 0.72 -15.03 2.72
C LYS A 364 1.94 -15.72 2.08
N ASP A 365 2.44 -15.20 0.96
CA ASP A 365 3.60 -15.77 0.26
C ASP A 365 4.82 -15.85 1.20
N LEU A 366 5.03 -14.82 2.06
CA LEU A 366 6.11 -14.83 3.05
C LEU A 366 5.91 -15.90 4.13
N ALA A 367 4.68 -16.11 4.60
CA ALA A 367 4.37 -17.18 5.54
C ALA A 367 4.53 -18.58 4.90
N ASP A 368 4.22 -18.70 3.61
CA ASP A 368 4.33 -19.97 2.87
C ASP A 368 5.78 -20.42 2.64
N LEU A 369 6.78 -19.53 2.82
CA LEU A 369 8.20 -19.91 2.83
C LEU A 369 8.61 -20.69 4.08
N MET A 370 7.79 -20.70 5.14
CA MET A 370 8.06 -21.49 6.34
C MET A 370 7.61 -22.94 6.11
N GLU A 371 8.52 -23.87 6.31
CA GLU A 371 8.26 -25.33 6.25
C GLU A 371 7.63 -25.87 7.53
#